data_667219652c02850655785ec98dd5defc
#
_entry.id   667219652c02850655785ec98dd5defc
#
_cell.length_a   1.000
_cell.length_b   1.000
_cell.length_c   1.000
_cell.angle_alpha   90.00
_cell.angle_beta   90.00
_cell.angle_gamma   90.00
#
_symmetry.space_group_name_H-M   'P 1'
#
loop_
_entity.id
_entity.type
_entity.pdbx_description
1 polymer ?
#
loop_
_entity_poly.entity_id
_entity_poly.type
_entity_poly.pdbx_seq_one_letter_code
_entity_poly.pdbx_strand_id
1 'polypeptide(L)'
;DGRYQKMVSFGLNLVRKSSRRAAATRVAAGERYVENSVLREGRWAKIRVSESGIHQLTPEIVKKAGFSDLAKVKVYGYGGALQPEKLTADYLAETDDLREIATYATAGRKLFYAQGPVSWKEDGTRVRNTYSEYGYYFITESDAEPLVADSATFVTSLYQNGDVNSKQTTHALYEVDDYAWFNGGRHLYDSRVIGSGESRDYTLNLKSSDGLGSITIALTADAATSATVALKDTSFNVSISALGSYDAAS
;
A
#
# COMPACT_ATOMS: atom_id res chain seq x y z
N ASP A 1 -14.23 26.74 27.11
CA ASP A 1 -15.48 27.09 26.39
C ASP A 1 -16.07 25.96 25.52
N GLY A 2 -15.45 24.80 25.38
CA GLY A 2 -16.03 23.63 24.68
C GLY A 2 -16.45 23.83 23.21
N ARG A 3 -16.02 24.91 22.57
CA ARG A 3 -16.34 25.20 21.18
C ARG A 3 -15.15 24.86 20.28
N TYR A 4 -15.37 23.99 19.31
CA TYR A 4 -14.40 23.69 18.27
C TYR A 4 -14.26 24.89 17.33
N GLN A 5 -13.03 25.30 17.04
CA GLN A 5 -12.74 26.33 16.05
C GLN A 5 -12.11 25.66 14.82
N LYS A 6 -12.69 25.91 13.65
CA LYS A 6 -12.15 25.47 12.38
C LYS A 6 -11.24 26.57 11.81
N MET A 7 -9.98 26.24 11.57
CA MET A 7 -9.09 27.13 10.84
C MET A 7 -9.53 27.18 9.35
N VAL A 8 -9.96 28.34 8.89
CA VAL A 8 -10.43 28.54 7.51
C VAL A 8 -9.37 29.17 6.60
N SER A 9 -8.38 29.85 7.19
CA SER A 9 -7.22 30.39 6.48
C SER A 9 -6.07 30.66 7.45
N PHE A 10 -4.85 30.59 6.97
CA PHE A 10 -3.68 31.03 7.73
C PHE A 10 -2.65 31.65 6.77
N GLY A 11 -1.86 32.58 7.28
CA GLY A 11 -0.72 33.15 6.59
C GLY A 11 0.59 32.66 7.23
N LEU A 12 1.54 32.22 6.42
CA LEU A 12 2.86 31.79 6.87
C LEU A 12 3.91 32.83 6.48
N ASN A 13 4.51 33.49 7.47
CA ASN A 13 5.65 34.39 7.27
C ASN A 13 6.95 33.63 7.59
N LEU A 14 7.74 33.33 6.56
CA LEU A 14 9.06 32.71 6.71
C LEU A 14 10.13 33.79 6.85
N VAL A 15 10.64 33.99 8.05
CA VAL A 15 11.79 34.86 8.31
C VAL A 15 13.05 34.00 8.45
N ARG A 16 13.95 34.11 7.48
CA ARG A 16 15.26 33.44 7.52
C ARG A 16 16.16 34.15 8.53
N LYS A 17 16.29 33.61 9.74
CA LYS A 17 17.33 34.01 10.68
C LYS A 17 18.63 33.28 10.35
N SER A 18 19.69 34.00 9.97
CA SER A 18 21.02 33.42 9.91
C SER A 18 21.48 33.13 11.34
N SER A 19 21.45 31.88 11.77
CA SER A 19 22.12 31.49 13.01
C SER A 19 23.58 31.17 12.67
N ARG A 20 24.53 31.89 13.25
CA ARG A 20 25.92 31.43 13.36
C ARG A 20 25.93 30.26 14.37
N ARG A 21 25.52 29.10 13.95
CA ARG A 21 25.81 27.88 14.67
C ARG A 21 27.20 27.43 14.24
N ALA A 22 28.06 27.16 15.24
CA ALA A 22 29.34 26.51 15.02
C ALA A 22 29.15 25.30 14.11
N ALA A 23 29.97 25.21 13.07
CA ALA A 23 29.96 24.08 12.16
C ALA A 23 30.21 22.78 12.93
N ALA A 24 29.15 22.12 13.33
CA ALA A 24 29.24 20.67 13.52
C ALA A 24 29.68 20.12 12.17
N THR A 25 30.77 19.36 12.17
CA THR A 25 31.32 18.70 10.98
C THR A 25 30.18 17.92 10.31
N ARG A 26 29.54 18.55 9.33
CA ARG A 26 28.62 17.84 8.45
C ARG A 26 29.48 16.90 7.64
N VAL A 27 29.39 15.61 7.92
CA VAL A 27 29.69 14.60 6.92
C VAL A 27 28.97 15.08 5.66
N ALA A 28 29.71 15.31 4.59
CA ALA A 28 29.19 15.94 3.39
C ALA A 28 27.93 15.19 2.93
N ALA A 29 26.77 15.87 2.94
CA ALA A 29 25.51 15.31 2.51
C ALA A 29 25.53 14.85 1.03
N GLY A 30 26.60 15.21 0.29
CA GLY A 30 26.77 14.87 -1.12
C GLY A 30 27.20 13.44 -1.42
N GLU A 31 27.66 12.66 -0.43
CA GLU A 31 28.04 11.26 -0.68
C GLU A 31 26.91 10.24 -0.43
N ARG A 32 25.81 10.68 0.18
CA ARG A 32 24.75 9.77 0.64
C ARG A 32 23.48 9.82 -0.21
N TYR A 33 23.23 10.93 -0.88
CA TYR A 33 22.02 11.17 -1.67
C TYR A 33 22.37 11.50 -3.12
N VAL A 34 21.46 11.15 -4.03
CA VAL A 34 21.63 11.47 -5.44
C VAL A 34 21.56 12.98 -5.67
N GLU A 35 22.40 13.51 -6.55
CA GLU A 35 22.40 14.93 -6.87
C GLU A 35 21.17 15.34 -7.69
N ASN A 36 20.73 14.46 -8.58
CA ASN A 36 19.59 14.67 -9.46
C ASN A 36 18.73 13.42 -9.53
N SER A 37 17.40 13.61 -9.50
CA SER A 37 16.46 12.51 -9.68
C SER A 37 16.51 11.94 -11.10
N VAL A 38 16.25 10.65 -11.24
CA VAL A 38 16.05 9.98 -12.54
C VAL A 38 14.93 10.61 -13.36
N LEU A 39 13.98 11.29 -12.70
CA LEU A 39 12.87 12.01 -13.35
C LEU A 39 13.28 13.32 -13.99
N ARG A 40 14.52 13.79 -13.79
CA ARG A 40 15.00 15.08 -14.30
C ARG A 40 14.97 15.16 -15.82
N GLU A 41 15.26 14.05 -16.47
CA GLU A 41 15.39 13.98 -17.91
C GLU A 41 14.49 12.89 -18.48
N GLY A 42 14.23 12.96 -19.78
CA GLY A 42 13.40 11.98 -20.48
C GLY A 42 11.90 12.23 -20.37
N ARG A 43 11.16 11.32 -20.94
CA ARG A 43 9.71 11.31 -20.93
C ARG A 43 9.23 10.23 -19.97
N TRP A 44 8.30 10.58 -19.11
CA TRP A 44 7.80 9.69 -18.08
C TRP A 44 6.28 9.59 -18.12
N ALA A 45 5.75 8.40 -17.86
CA ALA A 45 4.34 8.19 -17.62
C ALA A 45 4.14 7.52 -16.26
N LYS A 46 3.18 8.03 -15.48
CA LYS A 46 2.80 7.45 -14.19
C LYS A 46 1.72 6.39 -14.40
N ILE A 47 1.93 5.21 -13.87
CA ILE A 47 0.96 4.11 -13.85
C ILE A 47 0.54 3.81 -12.42
N ARG A 48 -0.67 3.27 -12.24
CA ARG A 48 -1.21 2.89 -10.94
C ARG A 48 -1.58 1.42 -10.91
N VAL A 49 -1.43 0.81 -9.74
CA VAL A 49 -1.83 -0.57 -9.46
C VAL A 49 -2.70 -0.59 -8.20
N SER A 50 -3.79 -1.34 -8.23
CA SER A 50 -4.72 -1.48 -7.10
C SER A 50 -4.34 -2.63 -6.16
N GLU A 51 -3.57 -3.59 -6.64
CA GLU A 51 -3.25 -4.82 -5.92
C GLU A 51 -1.76 -5.15 -6.05
N SER A 52 -1.25 -5.87 -5.05
CA SER A 52 0.10 -6.45 -5.11
C SER A 52 0.10 -7.71 -5.96
N GLY A 53 1.13 -7.89 -6.77
CA GLY A 53 1.28 -9.08 -7.59
C GLY A 53 2.03 -8.85 -8.88
N ILE A 54 1.96 -9.82 -9.78
CA ILE A 54 2.57 -9.72 -11.10
C ILE A 54 1.65 -8.95 -12.04
N HIS A 55 2.14 -7.84 -12.51
CA HIS A 55 1.48 -6.97 -13.49
C HIS A 55 2.14 -7.09 -14.85
N GLN A 56 1.41 -6.69 -15.88
CA GLN A 56 1.92 -6.73 -17.24
C GLN A 56 1.86 -5.36 -17.92
N LEU A 57 2.89 -5.07 -18.69
CA LEU A 57 2.91 -4.02 -19.69
C LEU A 57 2.75 -4.67 -21.06
N THR A 58 1.72 -4.22 -21.78
CA THR A 58 1.46 -4.64 -23.16
C THR A 58 1.84 -3.53 -24.14
N PRO A 59 2.04 -3.82 -25.43
CA PRO A 59 2.28 -2.79 -26.45
C PRO A 59 1.20 -1.69 -26.45
N GLU A 60 -0.06 -2.05 -26.21
CA GLU A 60 -1.19 -1.10 -26.18
C GLU A 60 -1.05 -0.12 -25.00
N ILE A 61 -0.70 -0.63 -23.80
CA ILE A 61 -0.47 0.21 -22.61
C ILE A 61 0.69 1.17 -22.84
N VAL A 62 1.79 0.65 -23.40
CA VAL A 62 3.01 1.40 -23.70
C VAL A 62 2.72 2.50 -24.74
N LYS A 63 2.00 2.16 -25.81
CA LYS A 63 1.56 3.12 -26.81
C LYS A 63 0.62 4.19 -26.25
N LYS A 64 -0.33 3.80 -25.39
CA LYS A 64 -1.22 4.75 -24.69
C LYS A 64 -0.44 5.70 -23.78
N ALA A 65 0.62 5.23 -23.16
CA ALA A 65 1.56 6.05 -22.39
C ALA A 65 2.44 6.96 -23.26
N GLY A 66 2.41 6.73 -24.58
CA GLY A 66 3.10 7.53 -25.59
C GLY A 66 4.51 7.05 -25.88
N PHE A 67 4.82 5.82 -25.62
CA PHE A 67 6.08 5.16 -25.96
C PHE A 67 5.90 4.25 -27.18
N SER A 68 6.99 3.92 -27.83
CA SER A 68 6.97 3.19 -29.11
C SER A 68 7.47 1.74 -29.00
N ASP A 69 8.39 1.47 -28.11
CA ASP A 69 9.08 0.19 -28.02
C ASP A 69 9.00 -0.40 -26.61
N LEU A 70 8.15 -1.41 -26.45
CA LEU A 70 8.02 -2.15 -25.20
C LEU A 70 9.35 -2.75 -24.71
N ALA A 71 10.25 -3.14 -25.63
CA ALA A 71 11.53 -3.72 -25.26
C ALA A 71 12.41 -2.73 -24.49
N LYS A 72 12.31 -1.44 -24.82
CA LYS A 72 13.06 -0.35 -24.21
C LYS A 72 12.39 0.27 -22.97
N VAL A 73 11.17 -0.17 -22.64
CA VAL A 73 10.46 0.40 -21.49
C VAL A 73 11.01 -0.15 -20.18
N LYS A 74 11.35 0.76 -19.28
CA LYS A 74 11.78 0.53 -17.91
C LYS A 74 10.68 0.91 -16.92
N VAL A 75 10.66 0.27 -15.76
CA VAL A 75 9.71 0.52 -14.68
C VAL A 75 10.47 0.99 -13.45
N TYR A 76 10.00 2.06 -12.80
CA TYR A 76 10.62 2.64 -11.61
C TYR A 76 9.58 2.85 -10.51
N GLY A 77 9.97 2.68 -9.26
CA GLY A 77 9.13 3.02 -8.12
C GLY A 77 9.24 2.04 -6.96
N TYR A 78 8.47 2.36 -5.90
CA TYR A 78 8.41 1.56 -4.67
C TYR A 78 7.00 1.00 -4.40
N GLY A 79 6.01 1.42 -5.20
CA GLY A 79 4.63 0.96 -5.08
C GLY A 79 3.80 1.72 -4.07
N GLY A 80 2.86 1.01 -3.45
CA GLY A 80 1.82 1.59 -2.60
C GLY A 80 1.90 1.20 -1.14
N ALA A 81 2.95 0.51 -0.68
CA ALA A 81 3.08 0.15 0.73
C ALA A 81 3.12 1.40 1.63
N LEU A 82 2.59 1.28 2.84
CA LEU A 82 2.68 2.33 3.83
C LEU A 82 4.14 2.56 4.22
N GLN A 83 4.55 3.82 4.23
CA GLN A 83 5.89 4.19 4.69
C GLN A 83 6.02 3.96 6.20
N PRO A 84 7.23 3.68 6.70
CA PRO A 84 7.46 3.58 8.12
C PRO A 84 7.19 4.91 8.82
N GLU A 85 6.58 4.89 10.00
CA GLU A 85 6.30 6.10 10.78
C GLU A 85 7.58 6.86 11.16
N LYS A 86 8.64 6.11 11.47
CA LYS A 86 9.96 6.67 11.75
C LYS A 86 10.86 6.51 10.53
N LEU A 87 11.15 7.60 9.88
CA LEU A 87 12.07 7.65 8.76
C LEU A 87 13.51 7.57 9.29
N THR A 88 14.14 6.41 9.14
CA THR A 88 15.55 6.23 9.48
C THR A 88 16.45 6.82 8.39
N ALA A 89 17.70 7.09 8.74
CA ALA A 89 18.66 7.59 7.77
C ALA A 89 18.95 6.58 6.63
N ASP A 90 18.87 5.30 6.92
CA ASP A 90 19.08 4.24 5.92
C ASP A 90 17.88 4.14 4.99
N TYR A 91 16.66 4.17 5.53
CA TYR A 91 15.44 4.23 4.70
C TYR A 91 15.44 5.43 3.77
N LEU A 92 15.82 6.62 4.26
CA LEU A 92 15.88 7.84 3.44
C LEU A 92 16.96 7.74 2.34
N ALA A 93 18.09 7.08 2.61
CA ALA A 93 19.12 6.87 1.60
C ALA A 93 18.70 5.82 0.55
N GLU A 94 18.00 4.77 0.96
CA GLU A 94 17.50 3.73 0.05
C GLU A 94 16.36 4.23 -0.85
N THR A 95 15.58 5.21 -0.37
CA THR A 95 14.40 5.72 -1.07
C THR A 95 14.57 7.16 -1.56
N ASP A 96 15.81 7.64 -1.63
CA ASP A 96 16.12 9.01 -2.03
C ASP A 96 15.69 9.35 -3.46
N ASP A 97 15.81 8.38 -4.37
CA ASP A 97 15.30 8.48 -5.74
C ASP A 97 14.58 7.20 -6.16
N LEU A 98 13.88 7.23 -7.27
CA LEU A 98 13.16 6.08 -7.80
C LEU A 98 14.14 4.97 -8.25
N ARG A 99 13.82 3.75 -7.84
CA ARG A 99 14.59 2.56 -8.20
C ARG A 99 13.97 1.85 -9.40
N GLU A 100 14.81 1.40 -10.34
CA GLU A 100 14.38 0.54 -11.43
C GLU A 100 13.93 -0.83 -10.89
N ILE A 101 12.80 -1.31 -11.40
CA ILE A 101 12.22 -2.62 -11.08
C ILE A 101 12.58 -3.60 -12.19
N ALA A 102 13.10 -4.76 -11.80
CA ALA A 102 13.39 -5.82 -12.74
C ALA A 102 12.12 -6.30 -13.45
N THR A 103 12.23 -6.49 -14.77
CA THR A 103 11.13 -6.92 -15.63
C THR A 103 11.47 -8.24 -16.31
N TYR A 104 10.45 -9.01 -16.69
CA TYR A 104 10.58 -10.24 -17.45
C TYR A 104 9.78 -10.15 -18.75
N ALA A 105 10.45 -10.28 -19.88
CA ALA A 105 9.81 -10.25 -21.20
C ALA A 105 9.34 -11.66 -21.61
N THR A 106 8.07 -11.79 -21.95
CA THR A 106 7.48 -13.04 -22.40
C THR A 106 6.25 -12.80 -23.29
N ALA A 107 6.10 -13.59 -24.33
CA ALA A 107 4.92 -13.58 -25.21
C ALA A 107 4.46 -12.16 -25.63
N GLY A 108 5.40 -11.27 -26.00
CA GLY A 108 5.10 -9.92 -26.48
C GLY A 108 4.65 -8.93 -25.39
N ARG A 109 4.90 -9.24 -24.12
CA ARG A 109 4.60 -8.37 -22.96
C ARG A 109 5.76 -8.37 -21.98
N LYS A 110 5.81 -7.37 -21.10
CA LYS A 110 6.71 -7.33 -19.95
C LYS A 110 5.94 -7.56 -18.67
N LEU A 111 6.43 -8.44 -17.83
CA LEU A 111 5.93 -8.71 -16.49
C LEU A 111 6.82 -8.03 -15.46
N PHE A 112 6.24 -7.52 -14.38
CA PHE A 112 6.96 -6.99 -13.23
C PHE A 112 6.12 -7.21 -11.97
N TYR A 113 6.78 -7.36 -10.83
CA TYR A 113 6.09 -7.36 -9.55
C TYR A 113 5.78 -5.93 -9.14
N ALA A 114 4.52 -5.68 -8.79
CA ALA A 114 4.09 -4.40 -8.25
C ALA A 114 3.49 -4.57 -6.85
N GLN A 115 3.86 -3.68 -5.96
CA GLN A 115 3.27 -3.54 -4.63
C GLN A 115 2.09 -2.58 -4.69
N GLY A 116 0.89 -3.09 -4.39
CA GLY A 116 -0.31 -2.29 -4.19
C GLY A 116 -0.35 -1.61 -2.80
N PRO A 117 -1.48 -0.97 -2.44
CA PRO A 117 -1.63 -0.26 -1.17
C PRO A 117 -1.77 -1.19 0.05
N VAL A 118 -1.98 -2.48 -0.18
CA VAL A 118 -2.13 -3.49 0.87
C VAL A 118 -0.90 -4.37 0.90
N SER A 119 -0.38 -4.59 2.10
CA SER A 119 0.67 -5.57 2.39
C SER A 119 0.26 -6.46 3.56
N TRP A 120 0.93 -7.59 3.69
CA TRP A 120 0.72 -8.56 4.77
C TRP A 120 2.05 -8.77 5.48
N LYS A 121 2.05 -8.69 6.81
CA LYS A 121 3.21 -9.03 7.63
C LYS A 121 3.33 -10.56 7.74
N GLU A 122 4.47 -11.04 8.20
CA GLU A 122 4.73 -12.47 8.42
C GLU A 122 3.76 -13.10 9.43
N ASP A 123 3.29 -12.33 10.40
CA ASP A 123 2.30 -12.75 11.40
C ASP A 123 0.86 -12.79 10.86
N GLY A 124 0.66 -12.49 9.57
CA GLY A 124 -0.66 -12.41 8.94
C GLY A 124 -1.39 -11.09 9.17
N THR A 125 -0.77 -10.13 9.84
CA THR A 125 -1.36 -8.81 10.02
C THR A 125 -1.42 -8.07 8.69
N ARG A 126 -2.60 -7.57 8.36
CA ARG A 126 -2.83 -6.73 7.19
C ARG A 126 -2.41 -5.29 7.48
N VAL A 127 -1.70 -4.70 6.54
CA VAL A 127 -1.35 -3.27 6.58
C VAL A 127 -1.86 -2.62 5.29
N ARG A 128 -2.70 -1.62 5.42
CA ARG A 128 -3.20 -0.80 4.31
C ARG A 128 -2.57 0.58 4.36
N ASN A 129 -2.24 1.10 3.18
CA ASN A 129 -1.87 2.49 3.05
C ASN A 129 -3.13 3.37 3.14
N THR A 130 -3.30 4.06 4.26
CA THR A 130 -4.45 4.95 4.53
C THR A 130 -4.41 6.25 3.71
N TYR A 131 -3.28 6.55 3.06
CA TYR A 131 -3.09 7.78 2.28
C TYR A 131 -3.30 7.59 0.79
N SER A 132 -3.38 6.34 0.31
CA SER A 132 -3.56 6.06 -1.11
C SER A 132 -4.25 4.72 -1.35
N GLU A 133 -5.18 4.70 -2.28
CA GLU A 133 -5.86 3.50 -2.76
C GLU A 133 -5.06 2.74 -3.84
N TYR A 134 -3.93 3.30 -4.27
CA TYR A 134 -3.12 2.75 -5.35
C TYR A 134 -1.64 2.77 -5.01
N GLY A 135 -0.92 1.78 -5.50
CA GLY A 135 0.51 1.84 -5.70
C GLY A 135 0.83 2.58 -7.00
N TYR A 136 1.90 3.35 -7.02
CA TYR A 136 2.30 4.11 -8.21
C TYR A 136 3.69 3.73 -8.65
N TYR A 137 3.83 3.62 -9.98
CA TYR A 137 5.10 3.40 -10.66
C TYR A 137 5.24 4.38 -11.81
N PHE A 138 6.45 4.56 -12.26
CA PHE A 138 6.78 5.38 -13.41
C PHE A 138 7.40 4.50 -14.49
N ILE A 139 7.03 4.74 -15.73
CA ILE A 139 7.61 4.08 -16.88
C ILE A 139 8.24 5.11 -17.81
N THR A 140 9.35 4.71 -18.42
CA THR A 140 10.07 5.51 -19.42
C THR A 140 10.62 4.60 -20.49
N GLU A 141 10.80 5.11 -21.71
CA GLU A 141 11.54 4.45 -22.78
C GLU A 141 12.98 4.97 -22.78
N SER A 142 13.96 4.07 -22.79
CA SER A 142 15.39 4.38 -22.70
C SER A 142 16.20 3.46 -23.61
N ASP A 143 17.27 3.98 -24.18
CA ASP A 143 18.22 3.18 -24.99
C ASP A 143 19.12 2.28 -24.14
N ALA A 144 19.24 2.56 -22.82
CA ALA A 144 19.93 1.67 -21.91
C ALA A 144 19.11 0.41 -21.63
N GLU A 145 19.77 -0.73 -21.53
CA GLU A 145 19.12 -2.01 -21.27
C GLU A 145 18.28 -1.98 -19.98
N PRO A 146 17.01 -2.47 -20.02
CA PRO A 146 16.20 -2.62 -18.84
C PRO A 146 16.77 -3.67 -17.87
N LEU A 147 16.55 -3.45 -16.59
CA LEU A 147 16.85 -4.45 -15.55
C LEU A 147 15.98 -5.69 -15.76
N VAL A 148 16.61 -6.85 -15.90
CA VAL A 148 15.94 -8.12 -16.17
C VAL A 148 15.84 -8.96 -14.90
N ALA A 149 14.67 -9.54 -14.64
CA ALA A 149 14.49 -10.50 -13.57
C ALA A 149 15.21 -11.83 -13.92
N ASP A 150 16.01 -12.33 -12.99
CA ASP A 150 16.68 -13.62 -13.16
C ASP A 150 15.67 -14.76 -13.03
N SER A 151 15.19 -15.23 -14.19
CA SER A 151 14.26 -16.34 -14.25
C SER A 151 14.92 -17.70 -14.02
N ALA A 152 16.22 -17.83 -14.28
CA ALA A 152 16.92 -19.10 -14.16
C ALA A 152 17.05 -19.55 -12.71
N THR A 153 17.47 -18.65 -11.82
CA THR A 153 17.54 -18.94 -10.37
C THR A 153 16.16 -19.22 -9.80
N PHE A 154 15.14 -18.48 -10.20
CA PHE A 154 13.77 -18.66 -9.73
C PHE A 154 13.18 -20.02 -10.15
N VAL A 155 13.28 -20.37 -11.43
CA VAL A 155 12.77 -21.64 -11.96
C VAL A 155 13.48 -22.83 -11.32
N THR A 156 14.81 -22.78 -11.21
CA THR A 156 15.60 -23.89 -10.67
C THR A 156 15.32 -24.15 -9.19
N SER A 157 15.19 -23.11 -8.35
CA SER A 157 14.95 -23.27 -6.91
C SER A 157 13.54 -23.74 -6.57
N LEU A 158 12.52 -23.33 -7.33
CA LEU A 158 11.13 -23.65 -7.05
C LEU A 158 10.66 -24.98 -7.62
N TYR A 159 11.22 -25.42 -8.75
CA TYR A 159 10.72 -26.62 -9.46
C TYR A 159 11.58 -27.85 -9.28
N GLN A 160 12.81 -27.75 -8.82
CA GLN A 160 13.68 -28.92 -8.61
C GLN A 160 13.36 -29.74 -7.35
N ASN A 161 12.61 -29.21 -6.40
CA ASN A 161 12.26 -29.90 -5.13
C ASN A 161 10.77 -30.26 -5.02
N GLY A 162 10.11 -30.45 -6.08
CA GLY A 162 8.97 -31.31 -6.37
C GLY A 162 7.76 -31.40 -5.45
N ASP A 163 7.70 -30.75 -4.32
CA ASP A 163 6.49 -30.71 -3.52
C ASP A 163 5.55 -29.63 -4.06
N VAL A 164 4.64 -30.07 -4.91
CA VAL A 164 3.51 -29.24 -5.31
C VAL A 164 2.70 -28.93 -4.05
N ASN A 165 2.86 -27.74 -3.52
CA ASN A 165 2.00 -27.28 -2.44
C ASN A 165 0.59 -27.11 -2.99
N SER A 166 -0.24 -28.12 -2.76
CA SER A 166 -1.65 -28.12 -3.16
C SER A 166 -2.53 -27.22 -2.27
N LYS A 167 -1.94 -26.63 -1.23
CA LYS A 167 -2.64 -25.75 -0.29
C LYS A 167 -2.16 -24.33 -0.46
N GLN A 168 -3.07 -23.42 -0.72
CA GLN A 168 -2.82 -21.99 -0.80
C GLN A 168 -3.65 -21.25 0.24
N THR A 169 -3.01 -20.39 1.03
CA THR A 169 -3.74 -19.46 1.88
C THR A 169 -4.26 -18.31 1.02
N THR A 170 -5.56 -18.06 1.09
CA THR A 170 -6.21 -16.94 0.41
C THR A 170 -6.76 -15.98 1.44
N HIS A 171 -6.71 -14.70 1.11
CA HIS A 171 -7.25 -13.64 1.94
C HIS A 171 -8.36 -12.92 1.18
N ALA A 172 -9.43 -12.60 1.89
CA ALA A 172 -10.46 -11.70 1.41
C ALA A 172 -10.70 -10.63 2.46
N LEU A 173 -11.03 -9.44 2.02
CA LEU A 173 -11.29 -8.31 2.88
C LEU A 173 -12.57 -7.62 2.43
N TYR A 174 -13.35 -7.23 3.41
CA TYR A 174 -14.34 -6.18 3.30
C TYR A 174 -13.91 -5.04 4.22
N GLU A 175 -13.71 -3.86 3.67
CA GLU A 175 -13.35 -2.67 4.43
C GLU A 175 -13.88 -1.44 3.68
N VAL A 176 -14.59 -0.59 4.41
CA VAL A 176 -15.03 0.72 3.96
C VAL A 176 -14.59 1.72 5.01
N ASP A 177 -13.77 2.69 4.59
CA ASP A 177 -13.12 3.66 5.47
C ASP A 177 -13.65 5.07 5.19
N ASP A 178 -14.94 5.27 5.34
CA ASP A 178 -15.61 6.54 5.02
C ASP A 178 -16.16 7.29 6.23
N TYR A 179 -15.98 6.74 7.44
CA TYR A 179 -16.45 7.33 8.68
C TYR A 179 -15.37 7.36 9.76
N ALA A 180 -15.20 8.49 10.41
CA ALA A 180 -14.42 8.66 11.62
C ALA A 180 -15.33 9.04 12.79
N TRP A 181 -15.24 8.33 13.92
CA TRP A 181 -15.99 8.66 15.12
C TRP A 181 -15.67 10.06 15.66
N PHE A 182 -14.43 10.48 15.50
CA PHE A 182 -13.93 11.79 15.93
C PHE A 182 -13.31 12.49 14.72
N ASN A 183 -13.06 13.78 14.82
CA ASN A 183 -12.45 14.56 13.74
C ASN A 183 -10.96 14.20 13.51
N GLY A 184 -10.65 12.93 13.45
CA GLY A 184 -9.31 12.38 13.27
C GLY A 184 -9.25 10.94 13.78
N GLY A 185 -8.04 10.42 13.93
CA GLY A 185 -7.79 9.04 14.35
C GLY A 185 -7.18 8.19 13.23
N ARG A 186 -6.71 7.02 13.62
CA ARG A 186 -6.07 6.06 12.70
C ARG A 186 -7.05 5.02 12.17
N HIS A 187 -8.18 4.84 12.85
CA HIS A 187 -9.18 3.86 12.50
C HIS A 187 -10.39 4.55 11.87
N LEU A 188 -10.72 4.12 10.68
CA LEU A 188 -11.90 4.52 9.94
C LEU A 188 -12.86 3.33 9.87
N TYR A 189 -14.13 3.61 9.68
CA TYR A 189 -15.21 2.63 9.71
C TYR A 189 -16.19 2.85 8.56
N ASP A 190 -17.04 1.87 8.31
CA ASP A 190 -18.18 2.00 7.41
C ASP A 190 -19.21 2.96 8.02
N SER A 191 -19.58 4.02 7.30
CA SER A 191 -20.61 4.97 7.72
C SER A 191 -22.01 4.36 7.81
N ARG A 192 -22.21 3.18 7.28
CA ARG A 192 -23.51 2.50 7.30
C ARG A 192 -23.75 1.82 8.64
N VAL A 193 -24.49 2.48 9.49
CA VAL A 193 -24.86 1.96 10.81
C VAL A 193 -25.77 0.73 10.67
N ILE A 194 -25.60 -0.23 11.57
CA ILE A 194 -26.53 -1.35 11.78
C ILE A 194 -27.30 -1.04 13.05
N GLY A 195 -28.58 -0.71 12.90
CA GLY A 195 -29.44 -0.35 14.01
C GLY A 195 -29.88 -1.55 14.84
N SER A 196 -30.51 -1.28 15.99
CA SER A 196 -31.05 -2.34 16.84
C SER A 196 -32.09 -3.17 16.09
N GLY A 197 -31.92 -4.48 16.07
CA GLY A 197 -32.80 -5.43 15.37
C GLY A 197 -32.58 -5.49 13.85
N GLU A 198 -31.61 -4.74 13.31
CA GLU A 198 -31.23 -4.82 11.92
C GLU A 198 -30.13 -5.85 11.69
N SER A 199 -30.07 -6.37 10.47
CA SER A 199 -29.02 -7.26 10.03
C SER A 199 -28.44 -6.81 8.69
N ARG A 200 -27.19 -7.18 8.43
CA ARG A 200 -26.52 -6.90 7.17
C ARG A 200 -25.68 -8.08 6.74
N ASP A 201 -25.81 -8.46 5.48
CA ASP A 201 -25.05 -9.53 4.88
C ASP A 201 -23.79 -8.97 4.19
N TYR A 202 -22.68 -9.68 4.35
CA TYR A 202 -21.41 -9.41 3.70
C TYR A 202 -20.97 -10.65 2.94
N THR A 203 -20.60 -10.49 1.70
CA THR A 203 -20.08 -11.58 0.86
C THR A 203 -18.59 -11.41 0.65
N LEU A 204 -17.81 -12.40 1.10
CA LEU A 204 -16.38 -12.48 0.87
C LEU A 204 -16.10 -13.57 -0.17
N ASN A 205 -15.53 -13.18 -1.29
CA ASN A 205 -15.17 -14.12 -2.35
C ASN A 205 -13.80 -14.74 -2.06
N LEU A 206 -13.81 -15.96 -1.55
CA LEU A 206 -12.60 -16.77 -1.36
C LEU A 206 -12.34 -17.61 -2.60
N LYS A 207 -11.11 -17.63 -3.07
CA LYS A 207 -10.70 -18.43 -4.24
C LYS A 207 -10.53 -19.93 -3.93
N SER A 208 -10.57 -20.31 -2.65
CA SER A 208 -10.46 -21.68 -2.18
C SER A 208 -11.55 -21.95 -1.14
N SER A 209 -12.11 -23.14 -1.14
CA SER A 209 -13.21 -23.56 -0.25
C SER A 209 -12.81 -24.65 0.75
N ASP A 210 -11.61 -25.20 0.64
CA ASP A 210 -11.20 -26.34 1.45
C ASP A 210 -10.22 -25.91 2.54
N GLY A 211 -10.53 -26.27 3.78
CA GLY A 211 -9.63 -26.08 4.90
C GLY A 211 -10.21 -25.22 6.02
N LEU A 212 -9.38 -25.02 7.05
CA LEU A 212 -9.69 -24.15 8.17
C LEU A 212 -9.34 -22.72 7.80
N GLY A 213 -10.23 -21.79 8.16
CA GLY A 213 -10.02 -20.37 8.01
C GLY A 213 -10.18 -19.62 9.33
N SER A 214 -9.63 -18.42 9.40
CA SER A 214 -9.92 -17.45 10.45
C SER A 214 -10.66 -16.28 9.86
N ILE A 215 -11.59 -15.72 10.61
CA ILE A 215 -12.24 -14.46 10.30
C ILE A 215 -11.96 -13.49 11.44
N THR A 216 -11.57 -12.28 11.10
CA THR A 216 -11.43 -11.16 12.03
C THR A 216 -12.51 -10.15 11.71
N ILE A 217 -13.29 -9.76 12.72
CA ILE A 217 -14.37 -8.79 12.58
C ILE A 217 -14.10 -7.65 13.54
N ALA A 218 -13.98 -6.43 13.01
CA ALA A 218 -13.87 -5.21 13.79
C ALA A 218 -15.22 -4.49 13.80
N LEU A 219 -15.78 -4.32 14.98
CA LEU A 219 -17.05 -3.63 15.21
C LEU A 219 -16.85 -2.53 16.27
N THR A 220 -17.53 -1.41 16.08
CA THR A 220 -17.58 -0.33 17.06
C THR A 220 -19.01 0.11 17.30
N ALA A 221 -19.26 0.70 18.46
CA ALA A 221 -20.57 1.26 18.84
C ALA A 221 -20.38 2.50 19.73
N ASP A 222 -21.34 3.40 19.70
CA ASP A 222 -21.41 4.57 20.59
C ASP A 222 -21.72 4.22 22.05
N ALA A 223 -22.42 3.10 22.25
CA ALA A 223 -22.74 2.55 23.57
C ALA A 223 -22.38 1.07 23.65
N ALA A 224 -22.17 0.54 24.85
CA ALA A 224 -21.94 -0.88 25.06
C ALA A 224 -23.14 -1.68 24.56
N THR A 225 -22.89 -2.66 23.68
CA THR A 225 -23.93 -3.44 23.04
C THR A 225 -23.41 -4.85 22.67
N SER A 226 -24.23 -5.62 21.98
CA SER A 226 -23.82 -6.90 21.43
C SER A 226 -24.35 -7.09 20.01
N ALA A 227 -23.63 -7.86 19.22
CA ALA A 227 -24.05 -8.26 17.89
C ALA A 227 -23.97 -9.79 17.75
N THR A 228 -24.86 -10.37 16.95
CA THR A 228 -24.76 -11.78 16.56
C THR A 228 -24.12 -11.83 15.18
N VAL A 229 -23.02 -12.56 15.07
CA VAL A 229 -22.36 -12.85 13.80
C VAL A 229 -22.75 -14.26 13.37
N ALA A 230 -23.33 -14.37 12.18
CA ALA A 230 -23.69 -15.64 11.58
C ALA A 230 -22.76 -15.94 10.39
N LEU A 231 -22.18 -17.13 10.37
CA LEU A 231 -21.33 -17.64 9.30
C LEU A 231 -21.95 -18.95 8.82
N LYS A 232 -22.68 -18.91 7.71
CA LYS A 232 -23.38 -20.08 7.17
C LYS A 232 -24.19 -20.84 8.24
N ASP A 233 -23.63 -21.91 8.80
CA ASP A 233 -24.30 -22.81 9.75
C ASP A 233 -23.92 -22.55 11.22
N THR A 234 -23.13 -21.51 11.48
CA THR A 234 -22.62 -21.18 12.82
C THR A 234 -22.91 -19.73 13.16
N SER A 235 -23.30 -19.48 14.40
CA SER A 235 -23.46 -18.12 14.91
C SER A 235 -22.82 -17.96 16.27
N PHE A 236 -22.35 -16.76 16.58
CA PHE A 236 -21.80 -16.41 17.86
C PHE A 236 -22.12 -14.96 18.22
N ASN A 237 -22.20 -14.68 19.51
CA ASN A 237 -22.44 -13.35 20.02
C ASN A 237 -21.10 -12.65 20.32
N VAL A 238 -21.00 -11.41 19.91
CA VAL A 238 -19.86 -10.53 20.17
C VAL A 238 -20.30 -9.37 21.04
N SER A 239 -19.66 -9.21 22.19
CA SER A 239 -19.84 -8.03 23.03
C SER A 239 -19.01 -6.88 22.50
N ILE A 240 -19.60 -5.71 22.34
CA ILE A 240 -18.98 -4.51 21.80
C ILE A 240 -18.97 -3.47 22.92
N SER A 241 -17.78 -3.02 23.31
CA SER A 241 -17.63 -1.91 24.25
C SER A 241 -17.95 -0.58 23.58
N ALA A 242 -18.45 0.38 24.37
CA ALA A 242 -18.61 1.73 23.87
C ALA A 242 -17.25 2.32 23.47
N LEU A 243 -17.19 2.99 22.33
CA LEU A 243 -16.04 3.75 21.89
C LEU A 243 -16.07 5.12 22.61
N GLY A 244 -15.55 5.16 23.83
CA GLY A 244 -15.78 6.30 24.73
C GLY A 244 -14.87 7.50 24.57
N SER A 245 -13.76 7.40 23.82
CA SER A 245 -12.79 8.48 23.69
C SER A 245 -12.00 8.44 22.40
N TYR A 246 -11.38 9.55 22.05
CA TYR A 246 -10.47 9.66 20.91
C TYR A 246 -9.30 8.67 21.00
N ASP A 247 -8.74 8.46 22.18
CA ASP A 247 -7.61 7.54 22.38
C ASP A 247 -7.96 6.09 22.06
N ALA A 248 -9.22 5.70 22.18
CA ALA A 248 -9.69 4.37 21.83
C ALA A 248 -9.88 4.19 20.31
N ALA A 249 -9.95 5.29 19.56
CA ALA A 249 -10.12 5.31 18.10
C ALA A 249 -8.83 5.62 17.33
N SER A 250 -7.74 5.98 18.04
CA SER A 250 -6.48 6.45 17.44
C SER A 250 -5.41 5.36 17.26
#